data_d7e941108d7615f8d7244552122b1ad0
#
_entry.id   d7e941108d7615f8d7244552122b1ad0
#
_cell.length_a   1.000
_cell.length_b   1.000
_cell.length_c   1.000
_cell.angle_alpha   90.00
_cell.angle_beta   90.00
_cell.angle_gamma   90.00
#
_symmetry.space_group_name_H-M   'P 1'
#
loop_
_entity.id
_entity.type
_entity.pdbx_description
1 polymer ?
#
loop_
_entity_poly.entity_id
_entity_poly.type
_entity_poly.pdbx_seq_one_letter_code
_entity_poly.pdbx_strand_id
1 'polypeptide(L)'
;IKALGIGAAPVQLCWLQFLPYCNPREKGFGVSVNFTNHACMDLGLVVDRKTGRRFMDEHAGRKIKSDALFKVVGTDENYPIAVCDDSIVKAINPSFVKLPLEMGTVKKFDTLEALADHFGIKKDAFLEEVKKFNGFVKAGEDKDFGRILSFNNGLTVSQGPFYGIECCPKIHH
;
A
#
# COMPACT_ATOMS: atom_id res chain seq x y z
N ILE A 1 9.98 -24.99 -17.06
CA ILE A 1 9.80 -26.34 -17.64
C ILE A 1 10.60 -26.46 -18.94
N LYS A 2 10.46 -25.55 -19.92
CA LYS A 2 11.24 -25.62 -21.20
C LYS A 2 12.75 -25.59 -20.95
N ALA A 3 13.24 -24.78 -20.01
CA ALA A 3 14.65 -24.70 -19.66
C ALA A 3 15.19 -26.03 -19.09
N LEU A 4 14.41 -26.76 -18.30
CA LEU A 4 14.78 -28.07 -17.80
C LEU A 4 14.95 -29.07 -18.95
N GLY A 5 14.14 -28.97 -20.01
CA GLY A 5 14.23 -29.83 -21.21
C GLY A 5 15.52 -29.65 -22.01
N ILE A 6 16.26 -28.56 -21.83
CA ILE A 6 17.57 -28.29 -22.45
C ILE A 6 18.75 -28.42 -21.47
N GLY A 7 18.52 -29.05 -20.31
CA GLY A 7 19.57 -29.39 -19.35
C GLY A 7 19.83 -28.31 -18.28
N ALA A 8 18.97 -27.29 -18.14
CA ALA A 8 19.09 -26.34 -17.04
C ALA A 8 18.77 -27.00 -15.69
N ALA A 9 19.57 -26.78 -14.68
CA ALA A 9 19.31 -27.27 -13.33
C ALA A 9 18.35 -26.34 -12.56
N PRO A 10 17.35 -26.89 -11.86
CA PRO A 10 16.53 -26.10 -10.97
C PRO A 10 17.32 -25.71 -9.71
N VAL A 11 17.25 -24.45 -9.33
CA VAL A 11 17.85 -23.95 -8.08
C VAL A 11 16.78 -23.26 -7.25
N GLN A 12 16.83 -23.42 -5.93
CA GLN A 12 15.98 -22.70 -4.97
C GLN A 12 14.47 -22.78 -5.28
N LEU A 13 13.96 -23.96 -5.67
CA LEU A 13 12.54 -24.18 -5.97
C LEU A 13 11.60 -23.91 -4.78
N CYS A 14 12.12 -23.79 -3.56
CA CYS A 14 11.36 -23.45 -2.35
C CYS A 14 11.14 -21.94 -2.13
N TRP A 15 11.72 -21.09 -2.96
CA TRP A 15 11.54 -19.66 -2.84
C TRP A 15 10.23 -19.21 -3.51
N LEU A 16 9.39 -18.58 -2.71
CA LEU A 16 8.19 -17.90 -3.20
C LEU A 16 8.42 -16.38 -3.15
N GLN A 17 8.17 -15.70 -4.26
CA GLN A 17 8.09 -14.27 -4.28
C GLN A 17 6.65 -13.82 -4.07
N PHE A 18 6.43 -12.87 -3.18
CA PHE A 18 5.14 -12.24 -2.96
C PHE A 18 5.09 -10.84 -3.57
N LEU A 19 3.90 -10.45 -4.03
CA LEU A 19 3.58 -9.11 -4.48
C LEU A 19 2.75 -8.42 -3.40
N PRO A 20 3.30 -7.45 -2.65
CA PRO A 20 2.66 -6.90 -1.45
C PRO A 20 1.54 -5.88 -1.72
N TYR A 21 1.28 -5.55 -2.97
CA TYR A 21 0.36 -4.47 -3.38
C TYR A 21 -1.00 -4.96 -3.87
N CYS A 22 -1.35 -6.21 -3.64
CA CYS A 22 -2.57 -6.79 -4.18
C CYS A 22 -3.78 -6.47 -3.31
N ASN A 23 -4.96 -6.35 -3.93
CA ASN A 23 -6.21 -6.27 -3.19
C ASN A 23 -6.72 -7.69 -2.88
N PRO A 24 -7.16 -7.98 -1.63
CA PRO A 24 -7.65 -9.31 -1.26
C PRO A 24 -8.92 -9.71 -2.00
N ARG A 25 -9.73 -8.76 -2.43
CA ARG A 25 -11.02 -9.00 -3.11
C ARG A 25 -10.88 -9.29 -4.60
N GLU A 26 -9.74 -9.00 -5.22
CA GLU A 26 -9.49 -9.23 -6.64
C GLU A 26 -8.94 -10.64 -6.90
N LYS A 27 -9.32 -11.25 -8.04
CA LYS A 27 -8.72 -12.52 -8.48
C LYS A 27 -7.31 -12.28 -9.03
N GLY A 28 -6.40 -13.21 -8.78
CA GLY A 28 -5.00 -13.08 -9.17
C GLY A 28 -4.38 -11.84 -8.54
N PHE A 29 -3.62 -11.07 -9.31
CA PHE A 29 -3.05 -9.81 -8.84
C PHE A 29 -4.04 -8.65 -8.88
N GLY A 30 -5.07 -8.77 -9.72
CA GLY A 30 -6.06 -7.72 -9.92
C GLY A 30 -5.55 -6.55 -10.76
N VAL A 31 -6.39 -5.51 -10.84
CA VAL A 31 -6.10 -4.28 -11.60
C VAL A 31 -5.54 -3.17 -10.71
N SER A 32 -5.67 -3.31 -9.39
CA SER A 32 -5.33 -2.25 -8.43
C SER A 32 -3.86 -2.22 -8.01
N VAL A 33 -3.05 -3.20 -8.46
CA VAL A 33 -1.65 -3.35 -8.06
C VAL A 33 -0.82 -2.07 -8.29
N ASN A 34 -0.96 -1.46 -9.46
CA ASN A 34 -0.21 -0.25 -9.78
C ASN A 34 -0.67 0.96 -8.96
N PHE A 35 -1.98 1.08 -8.69
CA PHE A 35 -2.49 2.11 -7.80
C PHE A 35 -1.92 1.95 -6.38
N THR A 36 -2.05 0.76 -5.80
CA THR A 36 -1.56 0.48 -4.45
C THR A 36 -0.06 0.73 -4.34
N ASN A 37 0.72 0.28 -5.34
CA ASN A 37 2.16 0.49 -5.34
C ASN A 37 2.51 1.97 -5.51
N HIS A 38 2.13 2.57 -6.64
CA HIS A 38 2.65 3.89 -7.03
C HIS A 38 1.97 5.06 -6.32
N ALA A 39 0.66 4.98 -6.01
CA ALA A 39 0.01 6.03 -5.26
C ALA A 39 0.21 5.89 -3.75
N CYS A 40 -0.04 4.70 -3.21
CA CYS A 40 -0.10 4.55 -1.77
C CYS A 40 1.25 4.18 -1.16
N MET A 41 1.95 3.16 -1.68
CA MET A 41 3.23 2.75 -1.09
C MET A 41 4.38 3.67 -1.47
N ASP A 42 4.44 4.14 -2.72
CA ASP A 42 5.54 5.02 -3.13
C ASP A 42 5.36 6.47 -2.62
N LEU A 43 4.14 6.99 -2.56
CA LEU A 43 3.87 8.40 -2.26
C LEU A 43 2.97 8.64 -1.04
N GLY A 44 2.03 7.75 -0.75
CA GLY A 44 1.13 7.78 0.39
C GLY A 44 1.65 6.98 1.58
N LEU A 45 0.75 6.31 2.31
CA LEU A 45 1.08 5.48 3.49
C LEU A 45 0.19 4.25 3.58
N VAL A 46 0.63 3.25 4.37
CA VAL A 46 -0.13 2.04 4.68
C VAL A 46 -0.31 1.91 6.19
N VAL A 47 -1.56 1.71 6.62
CA VAL A 47 -1.89 1.62 8.05
C VAL A 47 -2.58 0.30 8.40
N ASP A 48 -2.31 -0.21 9.57
CA ASP A 48 -3.08 -1.28 10.19
C ASP A 48 -4.42 -0.72 10.70
N ARG A 49 -5.54 -1.34 10.30
CA ARG A 49 -6.89 -0.93 10.72
C ARG A 49 -7.07 -0.91 12.22
N LYS A 50 -6.58 -1.95 12.90
CA LYS A 50 -6.78 -2.13 14.35
C LYS A 50 -6.07 -1.07 15.17
N THR A 51 -4.90 -0.63 14.72
CA THR A 51 -4.09 0.35 15.47
C THR A 51 -4.20 1.77 14.91
N GLY A 52 -4.56 1.94 13.65
CA GLY A 52 -4.55 3.22 12.93
C GLY A 52 -3.13 3.72 12.64
N ARG A 53 -2.10 2.89 12.77
CA ARG A 53 -0.69 3.27 12.65
C ARG A 53 -0.01 2.61 11.47
N ARG A 54 1.01 3.28 10.91
CA ARG A 54 1.99 2.65 10.02
C ARG A 54 2.73 1.54 10.77
N PHE A 55 3.23 0.56 10.06
CA PHE A 55 3.89 -0.61 10.66
C PHE A 55 5.11 -1.09 9.86
N MET A 56 5.48 -0.39 8.79
CA MET A 56 6.61 -0.77 7.93
C MET A 56 7.18 0.44 7.18
N ASP A 57 8.37 0.27 6.61
CA ASP A 57 8.87 1.11 5.52
C ASP A 57 8.20 0.65 4.21
N GLU A 58 7.37 1.51 3.63
CA GLU A 58 6.66 1.23 2.38
C GLU A 58 7.59 1.18 1.16
N HIS A 59 8.83 1.69 1.26
CA HIS A 59 9.86 1.56 0.24
C HIS A 59 10.77 0.34 0.40
N ALA A 60 10.64 -0.41 1.49
CA ALA A 60 11.41 -1.63 1.71
C ALA A 60 11.22 -2.66 0.57
N GLY A 61 12.14 -3.59 0.45
CA GLY A 61 12.08 -4.68 -0.52
C GLY A 61 10.80 -5.52 -0.38
N ARG A 62 10.34 -6.13 -1.48
CA ARG A 62 9.07 -6.89 -1.53
C ARG A 62 8.95 -7.93 -0.41
N LYS A 63 10.03 -8.65 -0.09
CA LYS A 63 10.03 -9.63 1.00
C LYS A 63 9.73 -8.98 2.34
N ILE A 64 10.41 -7.89 2.68
CA ILE A 64 10.25 -7.18 3.95
C ILE A 64 8.82 -6.66 4.10
N LYS A 65 8.30 -6.01 3.05
CA LYS A 65 6.90 -5.53 3.02
C LYS A 65 5.91 -6.68 3.17
N SER A 66 6.11 -7.78 2.45
CA SER A 66 5.21 -8.94 2.53
C SER A 66 5.21 -9.57 3.92
N ASP A 67 6.38 -9.72 4.54
CA ASP A 67 6.50 -10.25 5.91
C ASP A 67 5.77 -9.34 6.93
N ALA A 68 5.89 -8.02 6.78
CA ALA A 68 5.21 -7.06 7.63
C ALA A 68 3.68 -7.12 7.43
N LEU A 69 3.21 -7.18 6.19
CA LEU A 69 1.80 -7.32 5.85
C LEU A 69 1.20 -8.62 6.38
N PHE A 70 1.89 -9.77 6.23
CA PHE A 70 1.43 -11.05 6.78
C PHE A 70 1.25 -11.01 8.30
N LYS A 71 2.14 -10.32 9.03
CA LYS A 71 2.01 -10.16 10.49
C LYS A 71 0.75 -9.38 10.87
N VAL A 72 0.40 -8.34 10.11
CA VAL A 72 -0.79 -7.52 10.36
C VAL A 72 -2.06 -8.22 9.93
N VAL A 73 -2.06 -8.87 8.75
CA VAL A 73 -3.22 -9.63 8.26
C VAL A 73 -3.57 -10.75 9.23
N GLY A 74 -2.57 -11.51 9.69
CA GLY A 74 -2.76 -12.62 10.63
C GLY A 74 -3.78 -13.64 10.13
N THR A 75 -4.50 -14.26 11.06
CA THR A 75 -5.59 -15.20 10.78
C THR A 75 -6.97 -14.52 10.73
N ASP A 76 -7.05 -13.24 11.09
CA ASP A 76 -8.30 -12.49 11.27
C ASP A 76 -8.68 -11.68 10.01
N GLU A 77 -7.97 -11.88 8.93
CA GLU A 77 -8.14 -11.09 7.70
C GLU A 77 -8.09 -9.57 7.95
N ASN A 78 -7.21 -9.13 8.87
CA ASN A 78 -7.01 -7.72 9.16
C ASN A 78 -6.20 -7.06 8.05
N TYR A 79 -6.83 -6.90 6.86
CA TYR A 79 -6.16 -6.31 5.71
C TYR A 79 -5.81 -4.84 5.98
N PRO A 80 -4.52 -4.46 5.91
CA PRO A 80 -4.10 -3.07 6.01
C PRO A 80 -4.72 -2.20 4.93
N ILE A 81 -4.83 -0.92 5.21
CA ILE A 81 -5.39 0.07 4.28
C ILE A 81 -4.26 0.95 3.74
N ALA A 82 -4.12 0.94 2.44
CA ALA A 82 -3.23 1.82 1.71
C ALA A 82 -3.97 3.09 1.31
N VAL A 83 -3.39 4.26 1.60
CA VAL A 83 -4.05 5.56 1.55
C VAL A 83 -3.21 6.57 0.78
N CYS A 84 -3.87 7.37 -0.06
CA CYS A 84 -3.29 8.56 -0.69
C CYS A 84 -4.35 9.65 -0.85
N ASP A 85 -3.95 10.80 -1.38
CA ASP A 85 -4.85 11.92 -1.65
C ASP A 85 -4.89 12.31 -3.15
N ASP A 86 -5.67 13.32 -3.47
CA ASP A 86 -5.90 13.78 -4.84
C ASP A 86 -4.62 14.36 -5.48
N SER A 87 -3.73 14.96 -4.70
CA SER A 87 -2.47 15.50 -5.21
C SER A 87 -1.55 14.38 -5.70
N ILE A 88 -1.50 13.28 -4.95
CA ILE A 88 -0.76 12.07 -5.31
C ILE A 88 -1.37 11.41 -6.54
N VAL A 89 -2.70 11.28 -6.57
CA VAL A 89 -3.43 10.68 -7.71
C VAL A 89 -3.17 11.45 -9.00
N LYS A 90 -3.09 12.78 -8.94
CA LYS A 90 -2.74 13.63 -10.09
C LYS A 90 -1.29 13.52 -10.54
N ALA A 91 -0.39 13.10 -9.65
CA ALA A 91 1.03 12.97 -9.93
C ALA A 91 1.41 11.62 -10.57
N ILE A 92 0.55 10.60 -10.49
CA ILE A 92 0.80 9.28 -11.07
C ILE A 92 0.12 9.12 -12.43
N ASN A 93 0.43 8.00 -13.11
CA ASN A 93 -0.20 7.69 -14.39
C ASN A 93 -1.72 7.48 -14.22
N PRO A 94 -2.57 8.23 -14.95
CA PRO A 94 -4.03 8.11 -14.84
C PRO A 94 -4.58 6.70 -15.11
N SER A 95 -3.88 5.89 -15.92
CA SER A 95 -4.28 4.50 -16.19
C SER A 95 -4.27 3.62 -14.93
N PHE A 96 -3.49 3.98 -13.90
CA PHE A 96 -3.43 3.25 -12.63
C PHE A 96 -4.62 3.53 -11.72
N VAL A 97 -5.36 4.60 -11.98
CA VAL A 97 -6.43 5.12 -11.13
C VAL A 97 -7.82 4.77 -11.67
N LYS A 98 -8.00 4.97 -12.99
CA LYS A 98 -9.31 4.91 -13.62
C LYS A 98 -10.03 3.57 -13.39
N LEU A 99 -9.42 2.48 -13.80
CA LEU A 99 -10.05 1.15 -13.74
C LEU A 99 -10.31 0.67 -12.30
N PRO A 100 -9.37 0.81 -11.33
CA PRO A 100 -9.66 0.47 -9.94
C PRO A 100 -10.82 1.26 -9.31
N LEU A 101 -10.99 2.53 -9.68
CA LEU A 101 -12.15 3.33 -9.24
C LEU A 101 -13.45 2.85 -9.87
N GLU A 102 -13.46 2.61 -11.18
CA GLU A 102 -14.64 2.10 -11.90
C GLU A 102 -15.09 0.74 -11.36
N MET A 103 -14.15 -0.14 -11.03
CA MET A 103 -14.42 -1.45 -10.41
C MET A 103 -14.77 -1.34 -8.92
N GLY A 104 -14.59 -0.19 -8.31
CA GLY A 104 -14.87 0.04 -6.90
C GLY A 104 -13.93 -0.68 -5.93
N THR A 105 -12.74 -1.12 -6.38
CA THR A 105 -11.71 -1.68 -5.50
C THR A 105 -10.96 -0.58 -4.75
N VAL A 106 -10.73 0.56 -5.40
CA VAL A 106 -10.31 1.81 -4.77
C VAL A 106 -11.57 2.60 -4.40
N LYS A 107 -11.62 3.10 -3.18
CA LYS A 107 -12.72 3.95 -2.68
C LYS A 107 -12.24 5.39 -2.53
N LYS A 108 -13.15 6.33 -2.82
CA LYS A 108 -12.91 7.77 -2.77
C LYS A 108 -13.76 8.40 -1.68
N PHE A 109 -13.17 9.32 -0.91
CA PHE A 109 -13.80 9.97 0.24
C PHE A 109 -13.43 11.46 0.27
N ASP A 110 -14.36 12.30 0.76
CA ASP A 110 -14.12 13.73 0.89
C ASP A 110 -13.21 14.04 2.09
N THR A 111 -13.22 13.19 3.13
CA THR A 111 -12.44 13.38 4.36
C THR A 111 -11.73 12.10 4.79
N LEU A 112 -10.65 12.24 5.59
CA LEU A 112 -9.94 11.13 6.20
C LEU A 112 -10.81 10.40 7.24
N GLU A 113 -11.70 11.12 7.93
CA GLU A 113 -12.64 10.55 8.88
C GLU A 113 -13.62 9.60 8.20
N ALA A 114 -14.18 10.01 7.05
CA ALA A 114 -15.09 9.15 6.27
C ALA A 114 -14.36 7.90 5.74
N LEU A 115 -13.09 8.04 5.33
CA LEU A 115 -12.25 6.92 4.94
C LEU A 115 -12.02 5.97 6.13
N ALA A 116 -11.68 6.51 7.29
CA ALA A 116 -11.45 5.71 8.50
C ALA A 116 -12.71 4.95 8.92
N ASP A 117 -13.88 5.59 8.88
CA ASP A 117 -15.17 4.97 9.22
C ASP A 117 -15.52 3.84 8.24
N HIS A 118 -15.32 4.06 6.95
CA HIS A 118 -15.61 3.05 5.92
C HIS A 118 -14.77 1.77 6.09
N PHE A 119 -13.48 1.93 6.35
CA PHE A 119 -12.57 0.79 6.48
C PHE A 119 -12.46 0.25 7.91
N GLY A 120 -13.12 0.86 8.90
CA GLY A 120 -13.04 0.49 10.29
C GLY A 120 -11.65 0.72 10.89
N ILE A 121 -10.97 1.80 10.48
CA ILE A 121 -9.67 2.18 11.02
C ILE A 121 -9.88 2.89 12.37
N LYS A 122 -8.98 2.65 13.33
CA LYS A 122 -8.97 3.38 14.60
C LYS A 122 -8.72 4.88 14.33
N LYS A 123 -9.81 5.65 14.24
CA LYS A 123 -9.88 7.00 13.66
C LYS A 123 -8.86 7.98 14.24
N ASP A 124 -8.88 8.22 15.54
CA ASP A 124 -8.01 9.25 16.16
C ASP A 124 -6.53 8.93 15.92
N ALA A 125 -6.15 7.66 16.11
CA ALA A 125 -4.79 7.20 15.85
C ALA A 125 -4.38 7.36 14.39
N PHE A 126 -5.31 7.11 13.46
CA PHE A 126 -5.07 7.26 12.03
C PHE A 126 -4.85 8.73 11.63
N LEU A 127 -5.69 9.65 12.12
CA LEU A 127 -5.54 11.07 11.83
C LEU A 127 -4.21 11.64 12.37
N GLU A 128 -3.82 11.21 13.57
CA GLU A 128 -2.49 11.53 14.13
C GLU A 128 -1.35 10.96 13.27
N GLU A 129 -1.49 9.71 12.80
CA GLU A 129 -0.47 9.05 11.97
C GLU A 129 -0.30 9.77 10.62
N VAL A 130 -1.39 10.14 9.96
CA VAL A 130 -1.34 10.94 8.72
C VAL A 130 -0.65 12.28 8.96
N LYS A 131 -0.99 12.98 10.04
CA LYS A 131 -0.34 14.24 10.41
C LYS A 131 1.16 14.05 10.65
N LYS A 132 1.55 12.99 11.35
CA LYS A 132 2.94 12.64 11.63
C LYS A 132 3.70 12.32 10.35
N PHE A 133 3.14 11.47 9.48
CA PHE A 133 3.71 11.13 8.17
C PHE A 133 3.94 12.39 7.32
N ASN A 134 2.95 13.28 7.24
CA ASN A 134 3.07 14.56 6.52
C ASN A 134 4.19 15.45 7.11
N GLY A 135 4.38 15.39 8.42
CA GLY A 135 5.50 16.07 9.09
C GLY A 135 6.86 15.50 8.65
N PHE A 136 6.98 14.19 8.54
CA PHE A 136 8.20 13.53 8.05
C PHE A 136 8.50 13.90 6.59
N VAL A 137 7.47 13.89 5.72
CA VAL A 137 7.64 14.30 4.31
C VAL A 137 8.17 15.73 4.20
N LYS A 138 7.63 16.66 5.01
CA LYS A 138 8.10 18.05 5.03
C LYS A 138 9.51 18.20 5.60
N ALA A 139 9.87 17.37 6.58
CA ALA A 139 11.21 17.38 7.17
C ALA A 139 12.26 16.63 6.32
N GLY A 140 11.81 15.79 5.38
CA GLY A 140 12.68 14.93 4.56
C GLY A 140 13.27 13.74 5.30
N GLU A 141 12.75 13.41 6.51
CA GLU A 141 13.26 12.33 7.37
C GLU A 141 12.12 11.54 8.01
N ASP A 142 12.02 10.23 7.73
CA ASP A 142 11.11 9.31 8.41
C ASP A 142 11.80 8.67 9.61
N LYS A 143 11.48 9.17 10.80
CA LYS A 143 12.08 8.72 12.07
C LYS A 143 11.53 7.39 12.57
N ASP A 144 10.41 6.90 12.03
CA ASP A 144 9.79 5.67 12.48
C ASP A 144 10.37 4.44 11.77
N PHE A 145 10.51 4.52 10.45
CA PHE A 145 10.88 3.37 9.61
C PHE A 145 12.07 3.62 8.69
N GLY A 146 12.59 4.86 8.64
CA GLY A 146 13.72 5.21 7.78
C GLY A 146 13.39 5.23 6.28
N ARG A 147 12.12 5.42 5.91
CA ARG A 147 11.68 5.51 4.52
C ARG A 147 12.38 6.65 3.80
N ILE A 148 12.81 6.40 2.56
CA ILE A 148 13.44 7.41 1.71
C ILE A 148 12.37 8.37 1.17
N LEU A 149 12.25 9.56 1.77
CA LEU A 149 11.21 10.53 1.45
C LEU A 149 11.52 11.44 0.25
N SER A 150 12.72 11.39 -0.31
CA SER A 150 13.06 12.18 -1.51
C SER A 150 12.17 11.82 -2.71
N PHE A 151 11.68 10.60 -2.79
CA PHE A 151 10.75 10.16 -3.84
C PHE A 151 9.36 10.78 -3.73
N ASN A 152 8.97 11.27 -2.54
CA ASN A 152 7.67 11.91 -2.36
C ASN A 152 7.56 13.27 -3.05
N ASN A 153 8.66 13.90 -3.43
CA ASN A 153 8.68 15.25 -4.05
C ASN A 153 7.85 16.28 -3.27
N GLY A 154 7.82 16.16 -1.93
CA GLY A 154 7.01 17.01 -1.06
C GLY A 154 5.50 16.71 -1.06
N LEU A 155 5.03 15.71 -1.79
CA LEU A 155 3.63 15.29 -1.78
C LEU A 155 3.26 14.70 -0.41
N THR A 156 2.19 15.22 0.17
CA THR A 156 1.65 14.80 1.47
C THR A 156 0.22 14.30 1.31
N VAL A 157 -0.29 13.58 2.28
CA VAL A 157 -1.70 13.16 2.33
C VAL A 157 -2.51 14.21 3.10
N SER A 158 -2.91 15.29 2.41
CA SER A 158 -3.51 16.47 3.07
C SER A 158 -4.64 17.14 2.28
N GLN A 159 -4.80 16.85 0.99
CA GLN A 159 -5.79 17.49 0.13
C GLN A 159 -6.81 16.48 -0.38
N GLY A 160 -8.02 16.53 0.15
CA GLY A 160 -9.12 15.73 -0.37
C GLY A 160 -9.44 16.00 -1.85
N PRO A 161 -10.08 15.07 -2.52
CA PRO A 161 -10.53 13.78 -2.00
C PRO A 161 -9.39 12.82 -1.65
N PHE A 162 -9.69 11.91 -0.72
CA PHE A 162 -8.78 10.86 -0.27
C PHE A 162 -9.18 9.52 -0.87
N TYR A 163 -8.20 8.65 -1.06
CA TYR A 163 -8.41 7.34 -1.67
C TYR A 163 -7.86 6.26 -0.76
N GLY A 164 -8.61 5.17 -0.63
CA GLY A 164 -8.24 4.03 0.19
C GLY A 164 -8.49 2.70 -0.50
N ILE A 165 -7.65 1.72 -0.19
CA ILE A 165 -7.74 0.35 -0.70
C ILE A 165 -7.18 -0.64 0.33
N GLU A 166 -7.84 -1.79 0.48
CA GLU A 166 -7.27 -2.92 1.23
C GLU A 166 -6.08 -3.50 0.46
N CYS A 167 -5.02 -3.89 1.17
CA CYS A 167 -3.87 -4.53 0.54
C CYS A 167 -3.41 -5.78 1.28
N CYS A 168 -2.88 -6.74 0.52
CA CYS A 168 -2.31 -7.98 1.02
C CYS A 168 -1.22 -8.51 0.09
N PRO A 169 -0.30 -9.37 0.58
CA PRO A 169 0.61 -10.09 -0.27
C PRO A 169 -0.11 -11.22 -1.01
N LYS A 170 0.22 -11.42 -2.30
CA LYS A 170 -0.15 -12.60 -3.07
C LYS A 170 1.08 -13.23 -3.71
N ILE A 171 1.04 -14.54 -3.93
CA ILE A 171 2.13 -15.27 -4.57
C ILE A 171 2.30 -14.74 -6.00
N HIS A 172 3.51 -14.32 -6.33
CA HIS A 172 3.86 -13.81 -7.64
C HIS A 172 4.44 -14.92 -8.53
N HIS A 173 5.44 -15.65 -8.05
CA HIS A 173 6.06 -16.83 -8.67
C HIS A 173 6.94 -17.57 -7.68
#